data_28d4e6cc9dbcf8cdd404293212b1536f
#
_entry.id   28d4e6cc9dbcf8cdd404293212b1536f
#
_cell.length_a   1.000
_cell.length_b   1.000
_cell.length_c   1.000
_cell.angle_alpha   90.00
_cell.angle_beta   90.00
_cell.angle_gamma   90.00
#
_symmetry.space_group_name_H-M   'P 1'
#
loop_
_entity.id
_entity.type
_entity.pdbx_description
1 polymer ?
#
loop_
_entity_poly.entity_id
_entity_poly.type
_entity_poly.pdbx_seq_one_letter_code
_entity_poly.pdbx_strand_id
1 'polypeptide(L)'
;MPALLELQRAFGAAVISRDASALAGLIAGGETTPDDRVAIHRNTILAALTNALRLTYPAVAALVGEEFFDHVAHSFARLQPPAAPLLTLYGGTFPDFLASFPPATGLPYLPYVARLEWAVDQTARCPLEDEAPPLAEIDLGEKRLALAPSLMLLRTDYPAETIWRAVLDNNDALGLIDPGPAASICALWRSEKGASVAALGPTAAAFLETLLAVGNAEAAMTAAAKADPSGDPIPALAREVLSAGFVRLTPLNPD
;
A
#
# COMPACT_ATOMS: atom_id res chain seq x y z
N MET A 1 39.02 4.25 -17.73
CA MET A 1 37.67 3.67 -17.90
C MET A 1 36.83 4.12 -16.74
N PRO A 2 35.60 4.61 -16.92
CA PRO A 2 34.71 4.93 -15.81
C PRO A 2 34.48 3.69 -14.96
N ALA A 3 34.33 3.87 -13.63
CA ALA A 3 34.00 2.78 -12.75
C ALA A 3 32.62 2.19 -13.16
N LEU A 4 32.41 0.88 -12.96
CA LEU A 4 31.14 0.20 -13.33
C LEU A 4 29.91 0.95 -12.82
N LEU A 5 29.99 1.52 -11.62
CA LEU A 5 28.91 2.29 -11.01
C LEU A 5 28.62 3.60 -11.78
N GLU A 6 29.64 4.26 -12.31
CA GLU A 6 29.47 5.48 -13.14
C GLU A 6 28.82 5.15 -14.46
N LEU A 7 29.21 4.04 -15.09
CA LEU A 7 28.60 3.54 -16.32
C LEU A 7 27.12 3.17 -16.09
N GLN A 8 26.81 2.48 -15.00
CA GLN A 8 25.44 2.11 -14.65
C GLN A 8 24.57 3.35 -14.41
N ARG A 9 25.10 4.36 -13.71
CA ARG A 9 24.40 5.64 -13.49
C ARG A 9 24.18 6.42 -14.79
N ALA A 10 25.19 6.51 -15.62
CA ALA A 10 25.10 7.17 -16.93
C ALA A 10 24.08 6.47 -17.83
N PHE A 11 24.08 5.13 -17.86
CA PHE A 11 23.10 4.35 -18.59
C PHE A 11 21.68 4.53 -18.07
N GLY A 12 21.48 4.46 -16.76
CA GLY A 12 20.19 4.71 -16.12
C GLY A 12 19.65 6.11 -16.44
N ALA A 13 20.51 7.13 -16.35
CA ALA A 13 20.14 8.50 -16.69
C ALA A 13 19.77 8.65 -18.18
N ALA A 14 20.53 8.08 -19.09
CA ALA A 14 20.26 8.13 -20.53
C ALA A 14 18.95 7.44 -20.92
N VAL A 15 18.63 6.32 -20.28
CA VAL A 15 17.36 5.60 -20.45
C VAL A 15 16.17 6.47 -20.07
N ILE A 16 16.29 7.24 -19.00
CA ILE A 16 15.19 8.07 -18.47
C ILE A 16 15.07 9.40 -19.21
N SER A 17 16.19 10.11 -19.42
CA SER A 17 16.22 11.45 -20.00
C SER A 17 16.00 11.49 -21.51
N ARG A 18 16.04 10.36 -22.21
CA ARG A 18 16.08 10.22 -23.67
C ARG A 18 17.34 10.87 -24.32
N ASP A 19 18.37 11.08 -23.53
CA ASP A 19 19.64 11.65 -24.01
C ASP A 19 20.75 10.62 -23.80
N ALA A 20 21.18 10.01 -24.88
CA ALA A 20 22.27 9.04 -24.90
C ALA A 20 23.65 9.70 -25.05
N SER A 21 23.75 11.03 -25.09
CA SER A 21 25.01 11.74 -25.27
C SER A 21 26.08 11.37 -24.24
N ALA A 22 25.66 11.15 -22.97
CA ALA A 22 26.52 10.69 -21.90
C ALA A 22 27.11 9.28 -22.11
N LEU A 23 26.55 8.50 -23.03
CA LEU A 23 26.98 7.15 -23.39
C LEU A 23 27.78 7.12 -24.69
N ALA A 24 27.94 8.27 -25.36
CA ALA A 24 28.72 8.38 -26.58
C ALA A 24 30.17 7.89 -26.35
N GLY A 25 30.60 6.91 -27.13
CA GLY A 25 31.91 6.27 -26.98
C GLY A 25 32.00 5.14 -25.95
N LEU A 26 30.94 4.91 -25.15
CA LEU A 26 30.85 3.77 -24.21
C LEU A 26 30.05 2.61 -24.77
N ILE A 27 29.22 2.86 -25.78
CA ILE A 27 28.44 1.85 -26.51
C ILE A 27 29.22 1.39 -27.71
N ALA A 28 29.50 0.08 -27.82
CA ALA A 28 30.19 -0.50 -28.93
C ALA A 28 29.44 -0.24 -30.28
N GLY A 29 30.15 0.08 -31.34
CA GLY A 29 29.60 0.25 -32.66
C GLY A 29 28.92 -1.02 -33.18
N GLY A 30 27.94 -0.86 -34.08
CA GLY A 30 27.18 -1.96 -34.70
C GLY A 30 26.19 -1.40 -35.72
N GLU A 31 25.36 -2.29 -36.32
CA GLU A 31 24.36 -1.91 -37.31
C GLU A 31 23.27 -0.99 -36.76
N THR A 32 23.04 -1.01 -35.45
CA THR A 32 22.04 -0.18 -34.74
C THR A 32 22.74 1.01 -34.10
N THR A 33 22.19 2.22 -34.22
CA THR A 33 22.74 3.42 -33.55
C THR A 33 22.73 3.31 -32.03
N PRO A 34 23.63 4.00 -31.30
CA PRO A 34 23.60 4.06 -29.86
C PRO A 34 22.24 4.51 -29.31
N ASP A 35 21.58 5.49 -29.97
CA ASP A 35 20.27 6.00 -29.58
C ASP A 35 19.18 4.95 -29.73
N ASP A 36 19.16 4.16 -30.80
CA ASP A 36 18.20 3.08 -31.00
C ASP A 36 18.35 1.99 -29.95
N ARG A 37 19.60 1.64 -29.59
CA ARG A 37 19.86 0.65 -28.54
C ARG A 37 19.37 1.13 -27.17
N VAL A 38 19.65 2.39 -26.82
CA VAL A 38 19.14 3.00 -25.59
C VAL A 38 17.60 3.05 -25.61
N ALA A 39 16.99 3.34 -26.78
CA ALA A 39 15.54 3.35 -26.93
C ALA A 39 14.90 1.97 -26.69
N ILE A 40 15.51 0.89 -27.19
CA ILE A 40 15.05 -0.48 -26.95
C ILE A 40 15.09 -0.80 -25.45
N HIS A 41 16.22 -0.54 -24.80
CA HIS A 41 16.37 -0.77 -23.36
C HIS A 41 15.40 0.07 -22.55
N ARG A 42 15.19 1.34 -22.91
CA ARG A 42 14.22 2.22 -22.27
C ARG A 42 12.80 1.67 -22.33
N ASN A 43 12.37 1.23 -23.52
CA ASN A 43 11.02 0.67 -23.67
C ASN A 43 10.84 -0.59 -22.83
N THR A 44 11.86 -1.45 -22.76
CA THR A 44 11.86 -2.63 -21.89
C THR A 44 11.77 -2.26 -20.42
N ILE A 45 12.54 -1.28 -19.98
CA ILE A 45 12.53 -0.80 -18.57
C ILE A 45 11.18 -0.16 -18.24
N LEU A 46 10.67 0.72 -19.11
CA LEU A 46 9.35 1.33 -18.90
C LEU A 46 8.23 0.30 -18.83
N ALA A 47 8.26 -0.69 -19.72
CA ALA A 47 7.31 -1.81 -19.70
C ALA A 47 7.40 -2.61 -18.38
N ALA A 48 8.61 -2.89 -17.90
CA ALA A 48 8.84 -3.59 -16.63
C ALA A 48 8.33 -2.77 -15.43
N LEU A 49 8.58 -1.45 -15.40
CA LEU A 49 8.11 -0.55 -14.36
C LEU A 49 6.58 -0.40 -14.37
N THR A 50 5.98 -0.25 -15.55
CA THR A 50 4.52 -0.20 -15.71
C THR A 50 3.88 -1.50 -15.24
N ASN A 51 4.46 -2.64 -15.60
CA ASN A 51 3.96 -3.94 -15.14
C ASN A 51 4.11 -4.11 -13.61
N ALA A 52 5.21 -3.66 -13.02
CA ALA A 52 5.39 -3.67 -11.58
C ALA A 52 4.31 -2.83 -10.88
N LEU A 53 4.00 -1.63 -11.39
CA LEU A 53 2.91 -0.80 -10.88
C LEU A 53 1.55 -1.48 -11.05
N ARG A 54 1.29 -2.12 -12.19
CA ARG A 54 0.02 -2.82 -12.43
C ARG A 54 -0.19 -4.00 -11.47
N LEU A 55 0.88 -4.71 -11.12
CA LEU A 55 0.84 -5.78 -10.13
C LEU A 55 0.59 -5.27 -8.71
N THR A 56 1.09 -4.09 -8.38
CA THR A 56 0.89 -3.46 -7.06
C THR A 56 -0.47 -2.76 -6.96
N TYR A 57 -0.99 -2.23 -8.07
CA TYR A 57 -2.20 -1.38 -8.13
C TYR A 57 -3.28 -1.95 -9.06
N PRO A 58 -3.70 -3.21 -8.90
CA PRO A 58 -4.67 -3.86 -9.81
C PRO A 58 -6.05 -3.20 -9.78
N ALA A 59 -6.54 -2.73 -8.62
CA ALA A 59 -7.84 -2.07 -8.54
C ALA A 59 -7.78 -0.67 -9.17
N VAL A 60 -6.70 0.08 -8.96
CA VAL A 60 -6.49 1.35 -9.67
C VAL A 60 -6.50 1.12 -11.18
N ALA A 61 -5.77 0.10 -11.68
CA ALA A 61 -5.72 -0.21 -13.11
C ALA A 61 -7.11 -0.57 -13.67
N ALA A 62 -7.90 -1.35 -12.92
CA ALA A 62 -9.26 -1.71 -13.32
C ALA A 62 -10.22 -0.51 -13.32
N LEU A 63 -10.10 0.41 -12.35
CA LEU A 63 -10.93 1.61 -12.25
C LEU A 63 -10.73 2.60 -13.40
N VAL A 64 -9.49 2.77 -13.85
CA VAL A 64 -9.17 3.78 -14.87
C VAL A 64 -9.04 3.21 -16.28
N GLY A 65 -8.93 1.89 -16.40
CA GLY A 65 -8.70 1.20 -17.66
C GLY A 65 -7.22 1.21 -18.10
N GLU A 66 -6.89 0.28 -19.00
CA GLU A 66 -5.51 -0.03 -19.39
C GLU A 66 -4.78 1.17 -19.99
N GLU A 67 -5.38 1.86 -20.94
CA GLU A 67 -4.75 2.99 -21.64
C GLU A 67 -4.41 4.15 -20.69
N PHE A 68 -5.34 4.48 -19.80
CA PHE A 68 -5.11 5.55 -18.83
C PHE A 68 -4.06 5.12 -17.79
N PHE A 69 -4.13 3.87 -17.31
CA PHE A 69 -3.15 3.36 -16.36
C PHE A 69 -1.73 3.40 -16.95
N ASP A 70 -1.56 2.95 -18.19
CA ASP A 70 -0.26 2.99 -18.87
C ASP A 70 0.26 4.40 -19.05
N HIS A 71 -0.60 5.35 -19.41
CA HIS A 71 -0.22 6.75 -19.54
C HIS A 71 0.28 7.32 -18.19
N VAL A 72 -0.44 7.07 -17.12
CA VAL A 72 -0.08 7.54 -15.79
C VAL A 72 1.17 6.86 -15.25
N ALA A 73 1.29 5.55 -15.43
CA ALA A 73 2.45 4.78 -15.01
C ALA A 73 3.73 5.19 -15.76
N HIS A 74 3.65 5.43 -17.07
CA HIS A 74 4.75 5.97 -17.86
C HIS A 74 5.16 7.39 -17.40
N SER A 75 4.18 8.24 -17.07
CA SER A 75 4.44 9.58 -16.55
C SER A 75 5.13 9.53 -15.18
N PHE A 76 4.66 8.66 -14.30
CA PHE A 76 5.27 8.40 -13.00
C PHE A 76 6.70 7.89 -13.13
N ALA A 77 6.93 6.87 -13.97
CA ALA A 77 8.25 6.27 -14.18
C ALA A 77 9.31 7.26 -14.71
N ARG A 78 8.88 8.26 -15.47
CA ARG A 78 9.77 9.31 -15.95
C ARG A 78 10.12 10.33 -14.88
N LEU A 79 9.16 10.69 -14.03
CA LEU A 79 9.34 11.71 -12.99
C LEU A 79 9.98 11.14 -11.73
N GLN A 80 9.68 9.88 -11.43
CA GLN A 80 10.15 9.17 -10.24
C GLN A 80 10.72 7.79 -10.63
N PRO A 81 11.91 7.75 -11.23
CA PRO A 81 12.56 6.49 -11.55
C PRO A 81 12.95 5.74 -10.27
N PRO A 82 13.09 4.41 -10.33
CA PRO A 82 13.48 3.62 -9.18
C PRO A 82 14.85 4.05 -8.65
N ALA A 83 14.91 4.37 -7.35
CA ALA A 83 16.15 4.75 -6.67
C ALA A 83 17.05 3.54 -6.37
N ALA A 84 16.49 2.33 -6.39
CA ALA A 84 17.18 1.06 -6.12
C ALA A 84 16.75 -0.01 -7.14
N PRO A 85 17.57 -1.03 -7.37
CA PRO A 85 17.23 -2.12 -8.30
C PRO A 85 16.11 -3.04 -7.80
N LEU A 86 15.57 -2.81 -6.63
CA LEU A 86 14.47 -3.58 -6.05
C LEU A 86 13.12 -3.00 -6.49
N LEU A 87 12.46 -3.66 -7.45
CA LEU A 87 11.13 -3.28 -7.93
C LEU A 87 10.04 -3.45 -6.86
N THR A 88 10.27 -4.26 -5.83
CA THR A 88 9.34 -4.45 -4.72
C THR A 88 9.13 -3.20 -3.85
N LEU A 89 10.05 -2.24 -3.92
CA LEU A 89 9.96 -0.95 -3.25
C LEU A 89 9.53 0.17 -4.20
N TYR A 90 9.34 -0.16 -5.49
CA TYR A 90 8.95 0.81 -6.50
C TYR A 90 7.44 1.04 -6.48
N GLY A 91 7.05 2.29 -6.47
CA GLY A 91 5.64 2.69 -6.52
C GLY A 91 5.08 3.28 -5.22
N GLY A 92 5.83 3.27 -4.10
CA GLY A 92 5.32 3.78 -2.82
C GLY A 92 4.82 5.23 -2.83
N THR A 93 5.32 6.04 -3.74
CA THR A 93 4.89 7.45 -3.94
C THR A 93 3.87 7.61 -5.08
N PHE A 94 3.44 6.52 -5.71
CA PHE A 94 2.44 6.56 -6.78
C PHE A 94 1.08 7.10 -6.33
N PRO A 95 0.58 6.82 -5.11
CA PRO A 95 -0.64 7.44 -4.60
C PRO A 95 -0.57 8.97 -4.51
N ASP A 96 0.57 9.53 -4.07
CA ASP A 96 0.76 10.98 -3.97
C ASP A 96 0.93 11.62 -5.35
N PHE A 97 1.56 10.91 -6.28
CA PHE A 97 1.61 11.30 -7.67
C PHE A 97 0.21 11.38 -8.29
N LEU A 98 -0.64 10.36 -8.07
CA LEU A 98 -2.04 10.35 -8.53
C LEU A 98 -2.83 11.55 -7.98
N ALA A 99 -2.63 11.89 -6.70
CA ALA A 99 -3.30 13.03 -6.07
C ALA A 99 -2.97 14.38 -6.75
N SER A 100 -1.78 14.48 -7.34
CA SER A 100 -1.29 15.69 -8.03
C SER A 100 -1.39 15.62 -9.55
N PHE A 101 -1.83 14.50 -10.13
CA PHE A 101 -1.84 14.27 -11.57
C PHE A 101 -3.11 14.87 -12.21
N PRO A 102 -3.00 15.94 -13.03
CA PRO A 102 -4.17 16.67 -13.53
C PRO A 102 -5.22 15.81 -14.22
N PRO A 103 -4.88 14.80 -15.05
CA PRO A 103 -5.90 13.96 -15.68
C PRO A 103 -6.68 13.07 -14.70
N ALA A 104 -6.19 12.86 -13.47
CA ALA A 104 -6.86 12.05 -12.44
C ALA A 104 -7.73 12.88 -11.48
N THR A 105 -7.78 14.20 -11.61
CA THR A 105 -8.53 15.10 -10.69
C THR A 105 -10.04 14.83 -10.64
N GLY A 106 -10.60 14.24 -11.70
CA GLY A 106 -12.01 13.80 -11.73
C GLY A 106 -12.30 12.56 -10.85
N LEU A 107 -11.27 11.91 -10.31
CA LEU A 107 -11.35 10.70 -9.50
C LEU A 107 -10.68 10.90 -8.13
N PRO A 108 -11.23 11.76 -7.26
CA PRO A 108 -10.56 12.17 -6.01
C PRO A 108 -10.35 11.01 -5.01
N TYR A 109 -11.09 9.92 -5.14
CA TYR A 109 -10.93 8.70 -4.35
C TYR A 109 -9.73 7.83 -4.79
N LEU A 110 -9.26 7.99 -6.03
CA LEU A 110 -8.24 7.12 -6.65
C LEU A 110 -6.91 7.06 -5.86
N PRO A 111 -6.36 8.18 -5.36
CA PRO A 111 -5.17 8.15 -4.51
C PRO A 111 -5.36 7.35 -3.21
N TYR A 112 -6.57 7.31 -2.65
CA TYR A 112 -6.86 6.57 -1.43
C TYR A 112 -6.96 5.06 -1.70
N VAL A 113 -7.57 4.67 -2.83
CA VAL A 113 -7.53 3.27 -3.29
C VAL A 113 -6.09 2.83 -3.52
N ALA A 114 -5.27 3.66 -4.16
CA ALA A 114 -3.85 3.37 -4.36
C ALA A 114 -3.08 3.26 -3.03
N ARG A 115 -3.34 4.12 -2.04
CA ARG A 115 -2.72 3.99 -0.70
C ARG A 115 -3.09 2.67 -0.03
N LEU A 116 -4.34 2.23 -0.18
CA LEU A 116 -4.77 0.94 0.34
C LEU A 116 -4.04 -0.22 -0.38
N GLU A 117 -3.94 -0.21 -1.70
CA GLU A 117 -3.24 -1.25 -2.47
C GLU A 117 -1.75 -1.31 -2.12
N TRP A 118 -1.11 -0.17 -1.96
CA TRP A 118 0.28 -0.13 -1.45
C TRP A 118 0.39 -0.75 -0.07
N ALA A 119 -0.50 -0.39 0.84
CA ALA A 119 -0.53 -0.95 2.19
C ALA A 119 -0.75 -2.47 2.17
N VAL A 120 -1.64 -2.97 1.31
CA VAL A 120 -1.87 -4.41 1.09
C VAL A 120 -0.60 -5.10 0.59
N ASP A 121 0.06 -4.55 -0.44
CA ASP A 121 1.31 -5.10 -0.98
C ASP A 121 2.42 -5.16 0.07
N GLN A 122 2.61 -4.10 0.86
CA GLN A 122 3.61 -4.07 1.92
C GLN A 122 3.28 -5.04 3.06
N THR A 123 2.02 -5.09 3.48
CA THR A 123 1.56 -6.01 4.53
C THR A 123 1.75 -7.48 4.10
N ALA A 124 1.50 -7.79 2.83
CA ALA A 124 1.71 -9.14 2.29
C ALA A 124 3.18 -9.61 2.35
N ARG A 125 4.13 -8.68 2.47
CA ARG A 125 5.58 -8.94 2.56
C ARG A 125 6.09 -9.02 3.99
N CYS A 126 5.27 -8.65 4.98
CA CYS A 126 5.64 -8.77 6.38
C CYS A 126 5.83 -10.24 6.78
N PRO A 127 6.67 -10.54 7.77
CA PRO A 127 6.75 -11.86 8.35
C PRO A 127 5.41 -12.28 8.97
N LEU A 128 5.18 -13.59 9.06
CA LEU A 128 4.04 -14.14 9.81
C LEU A 128 4.22 -13.90 11.31
N GLU A 129 3.12 -13.98 12.07
CA GLU A 129 3.11 -13.71 13.51
C GLU A 129 4.14 -14.51 14.31
N ASP A 130 4.35 -15.78 13.96
CA ASP A 130 5.28 -16.66 14.65
C ASP A 130 6.76 -16.35 14.35
N GLU A 131 7.03 -15.49 13.37
CA GLU A 131 8.37 -15.12 12.90
C GLU A 131 8.86 -13.77 13.46
N ALA A 132 7.99 -13.01 14.10
CA ALA A 132 8.30 -11.68 14.63
C ALA A 132 7.58 -11.40 15.97
N PRO A 133 8.15 -10.56 16.84
CA PRO A 133 7.49 -10.16 18.07
C PRO A 133 6.21 -9.38 17.79
N PRO A 134 5.20 -9.45 18.67
CA PRO A 134 3.97 -8.70 18.50
C PRO A 134 4.22 -7.19 18.47
N LEU A 135 3.38 -6.46 17.74
CA LEU A 135 3.47 -5.00 17.62
C LEU A 135 3.22 -4.32 18.99
N ALA A 136 2.29 -4.86 19.76
CA ALA A 136 2.02 -4.46 21.14
C ALA A 136 1.48 -5.63 21.95
N GLU A 137 1.79 -5.63 23.25
CA GLU A 137 1.25 -6.59 24.21
C GLU A 137 0.59 -5.85 25.37
N ILE A 138 -0.56 -6.34 25.82
CA ILE A 138 -1.32 -5.75 26.92
C ILE A 138 -1.72 -6.82 27.90
N ASP A 139 -1.37 -6.60 29.15
CA ASP A 139 -1.79 -7.42 30.26
C ASP A 139 -3.25 -7.09 30.63
N LEU A 140 -4.12 -8.10 30.59
CA LEU A 140 -5.53 -8.00 30.95
C LEU A 140 -5.81 -8.72 32.28
N GLY A 141 -4.79 -8.99 33.11
CA GLY A 141 -4.85 -9.65 34.40
C GLY A 141 -4.69 -11.17 34.28
N GLU A 142 -5.62 -11.89 33.70
CA GLU A 142 -5.53 -13.36 33.49
C GLU A 142 -5.03 -13.74 32.14
N LYS A 143 -5.10 -12.82 31.16
CA LYS A 143 -4.72 -13.02 29.76
C LYS A 143 -3.87 -11.87 29.28
N ARG A 144 -3.06 -12.15 28.26
CA ARG A 144 -2.33 -11.15 27.50
C ARG A 144 -2.93 -11.03 26.11
N LEU A 145 -3.23 -9.80 25.71
CA LEU A 145 -3.63 -9.47 24.35
C LEU A 145 -2.37 -9.08 23.57
N ALA A 146 -2.07 -9.78 22.51
CA ALA A 146 -0.98 -9.49 21.61
C ALA A 146 -1.53 -9.09 20.25
N LEU A 147 -1.02 -7.97 19.69
CA LEU A 147 -1.35 -7.52 18.34
C LEU A 147 -0.35 -8.06 17.33
N ALA A 148 -0.83 -8.48 16.16
CA ALA A 148 0.01 -8.96 15.08
C ALA A 148 1.14 -7.96 14.77
N PRO A 149 2.39 -8.42 14.56
CA PRO A 149 3.53 -7.54 14.29
C PRO A 149 3.36 -6.70 13.02
N SER A 150 2.57 -7.20 12.08
CA SER A 150 2.26 -6.57 10.80
C SER A 150 1.01 -5.68 10.82
N LEU A 151 0.35 -5.54 11.98
CA LEU A 151 -0.88 -4.74 12.07
C LEU A 151 -0.59 -3.28 11.71
N MET A 152 -1.36 -2.77 10.78
CA MET A 152 -1.33 -1.37 10.36
C MET A 152 -2.76 -0.83 10.29
N LEU A 153 -2.96 0.41 10.70
CA LEU A 153 -4.21 1.14 10.51
C LEU A 153 -4.04 2.13 9.38
N LEU A 154 -4.96 2.11 8.42
CA LEU A 154 -5.01 3.04 7.32
C LEU A 154 -6.29 3.87 7.40
N ARG A 155 -6.12 5.19 7.54
CA ARG A 155 -7.22 6.17 7.48
C ARG A 155 -7.33 6.75 6.09
N THR A 156 -8.54 6.82 5.56
CA THR A 156 -8.84 7.39 4.25
C THR A 156 -10.04 8.34 4.34
N ASP A 157 -10.06 9.39 3.53
CA ASP A 157 -11.18 10.36 3.47
C ASP A 157 -12.29 9.92 2.50
N TYR A 158 -12.08 8.81 1.80
CA TYR A 158 -12.98 8.20 0.83
C TYR A 158 -13.19 6.72 1.18
N PRO A 159 -14.26 6.07 0.71
CA PRO A 159 -14.56 4.66 1.01
C PRO A 159 -13.65 3.70 0.21
N ALA A 160 -12.33 3.87 0.37
CA ALA A 160 -11.31 3.19 -0.43
C ALA A 160 -11.40 1.66 -0.35
N GLU A 161 -11.66 1.12 0.84
CA GLU A 161 -11.79 -0.33 1.06
C GLU A 161 -13.02 -0.90 0.35
N THR A 162 -14.15 -0.20 0.45
CA THR A 162 -15.39 -0.61 -0.22
C THR A 162 -15.23 -0.63 -1.74
N ILE A 163 -14.62 0.44 -2.30
CA ILE A 163 -14.34 0.53 -3.74
C ILE A 163 -13.35 -0.56 -4.16
N TRP A 164 -12.24 -0.70 -3.44
CA TRP A 164 -11.19 -1.68 -3.71
C TRP A 164 -11.74 -3.11 -3.74
N ARG A 165 -12.53 -3.48 -2.72
CA ARG A 165 -13.14 -4.81 -2.62
C ARG A 165 -14.12 -5.07 -3.75
N ALA A 166 -15.00 -4.13 -4.06
CA ALA A 166 -15.97 -4.27 -5.14
C ALA A 166 -15.29 -4.45 -6.50
N VAL A 167 -14.17 -3.77 -6.74
CA VAL A 167 -13.39 -3.92 -7.98
C VAL A 167 -12.74 -5.29 -8.05
N LEU A 168 -12.08 -5.76 -6.99
CA LEU A 168 -11.37 -7.03 -7.00
C LEU A 168 -12.31 -8.24 -7.03
N ASP A 169 -13.45 -8.14 -6.38
CA ASP A 169 -14.49 -9.18 -6.40
C ASP A 169 -15.29 -9.20 -7.72
N ASN A 170 -14.95 -8.28 -8.66
CA ASN A 170 -15.67 -8.08 -9.91
C ASN A 170 -17.19 -7.98 -9.70
N ASN A 171 -17.58 -7.21 -8.67
CA ASN A 171 -18.94 -7.13 -8.18
C ASN A 171 -19.71 -6.04 -8.93
N ASP A 172 -20.87 -6.39 -9.47
CA ASP A 172 -21.81 -5.45 -10.13
C ASP A 172 -22.23 -4.28 -9.22
N ALA A 173 -22.02 -4.43 -7.90
CA ALA A 173 -22.26 -3.38 -6.91
C ALA A 173 -21.35 -2.16 -7.05
N LEU A 174 -20.28 -2.21 -7.84
CA LEU A 174 -19.39 -1.05 -8.05
C LEU A 174 -20.17 0.20 -8.51
N GLY A 175 -21.14 0.01 -9.39
CA GLY A 175 -22.02 1.09 -9.87
C GLY A 175 -23.01 1.65 -8.82
N LEU A 176 -23.15 1.01 -7.67
CA LEU A 176 -24.01 1.42 -6.56
C LEU A 176 -23.23 2.11 -5.43
N ILE A 177 -21.90 2.08 -5.47
CA ILE A 177 -21.07 2.72 -4.45
C ILE A 177 -21.01 4.21 -4.74
N ASP A 178 -21.40 5.01 -3.74
CA ASP A 178 -21.12 6.45 -3.78
C ASP A 178 -19.61 6.67 -3.56
N PRO A 179 -18.87 7.12 -4.57
CA PRO A 179 -17.45 7.38 -4.44
C PRO A 179 -17.12 8.73 -3.78
N GLY A 180 -18.14 9.41 -3.23
CA GLY A 180 -17.98 10.67 -2.53
C GLY A 180 -17.14 10.58 -1.25
N PRO A 181 -16.84 11.74 -0.61
CA PRO A 181 -16.08 11.77 0.63
C PRO A 181 -16.82 11.01 1.75
N ALA A 182 -16.17 9.95 2.24
CA ALA A 182 -16.65 9.16 3.37
C ALA A 182 -15.42 8.63 4.11
N ALA A 183 -15.05 9.28 5.21
CA ALA A 183 -13.90 8.89 5.99
C ALA A 183 -14.07 7.45 6.51
N SER A 184 -13.05 6.63 6.34
CA SER A 184 -13.02 5.25 6.79
C SER A 184 -11.65 4.88 7.37
N ILE A 185 -11.64 3.87 8.21
CA ILE A 185 -10.41 3.30 8.77
C ILE A 185 -10.44 1.80 8.52
N CYS A 186 -9.32 1.28 8.05
CA CYS A 186 -9.12 -0.16 7.86
C CYS A 186 -7.96 -0.65 8.71
N ALA A 187 -8.09 -1.86 9.26
CA ALA A 187 -6.98 -2.64 9.76
C ALA A 187 -6.44 -3.56 8.65
N LEU A 188 -5.12 -3.59 8.50
CA LEU A 188 -4.41 -4.48 7.59
C LEU A 188 -3.44 -5.33 8.42
N TRP A 189 -3.33 -6.61 8.11
CA TRP A 189 -2.38 -7.52 8.77
C TRP A 189 -1.98 -8.67 7.86
N ARG A 190 -0.82 -9.25 8.10
CA ARG A 190 -0.35 -10.45 7.41
C ARG A 190 -1.08 -11.66 7.96
N SER A 191 -1.71 -12.42 7.10
CA SER A 191 -2.30 -13.72 7.40
C SER A 191 -1.62 -14.81 6.55
N GLU A 192 -1.91 -16.07 6.82
CA GLU A 192 -1.42 -17.20 6.01
C GLU A 192 -1.80 -17.07 4.53
N LYS A 193 -2.92 -16.44 4.24
CA LYS A 193 -3.43 -16.24 2.87
C LYS A 193 -2.89 -15.00 2.16
N GLY A 194 -2.04 -14.22 2.83
CA GLY A 194 -1.55 -12.94 2.32
C GLY A 194 -1.92 -11.78 3.24
N ALA A 195 -2.04 -10.58 2.71
CA ALA A 195 -2.59 -9.46 3.46
C ALA A 195 -4.10 -9.62 3.66
N SER A 196 -4.54 -9.39 4.88
CA SER A 196 -5.95 -9.29 5.22
C SER A 196 -6.32 -7.84 5.49
N VAL A 197 -7.53 -7.45 5.13
CA VAL A 197 -8.06 -6.09 5.30
C VAL A 197 -9.42 -6.18 5.95
N ALA A 198 -9.67 -5.37 6.99
CA ALA A 198 -10.98 -5.24 7.61
C ALA A 198 -11.33 -3.76 7.83
N ALA A 199 -12.52 -3.34 7.42
CA ALA A 199 -13.06 -2.05 7.81
C ALA A 199 -13.35 -2.05 9.30
N LEU A 200 -13.05 -0.93 9.96
CA LEU A 200 -13.29 -0.72 11.39
C LEU A 200 -14.39 0.30 11.59
N GLY A 201 -15.31 -0.01 12.48
CA GLY A 201 -16.25 0.98 13.01
C GLY A 201 -15.55 2.01 13.91
N PRO A 202 -16.22 3.13 14.24
CA PRO A 202 -15.62 4.21 15.02
C PRO A 202 -15.05 3.77 16.37
N THR A 203 -15.75 2.87 17.05
CA THR A 203 -15.37 2.32 18.36
C THR A 203 -14.08 1.52 18.30
N ALA A 204 -13.99 0.58 17.36
CA ALA A 204 -12.82 -0.26 17.17
C ALA A 204 -11.61 0.55 16.66
N ALA A 205 -11.85 1.50 15.78
CA ALA A 205 -10.83 2.42 15.29
C ALA A 205 -10.22 3.25 16.41
N ALA A 206 -11.06 3.92 17.23
CA ALA A 206 -10.60 4.73 18.36
C ALA A 206 -9.85 3.90 19.41
N PHE A 207 -10.30 2.66 19.66
CA PHE A 207 -9.61 1.72 20.54
C PHE A 207 -8.20 1.42 20.04
N LEU A 208 -8.10 0.92 18.80
CA LEU A 208 -6.81 0.48 18.24
C LEU A 208 -5.85 1.65 18.03
N GLU A 209 -6.32 2.80 17.55
CA GLU A 209 -5.47 3.99 17.39
C GLU A 209 -4.88 4.44 18.74
N THR A 210 -5.71 4.50 19.80
CA THR A 210 -5.25 4.89 21.13
C THR A 210 -4.32 3.84 21.71
N LEU A 211 -4.64 2.56 21.51
CA LEU A 211 -3.83 1.46 21.98
C LEU A 211 -2.43 1.48 21.38
N LEU A 212 -2.33 1.65 20.06
CA LEU A 212 -1.05 1.72 19.35
C LEU A 212 -0.26 2.99 19.69
N ALA A 213 -0.93 4.11 19.97
CA ALA A 213 -0.27 5.37 20.30
C ALA A 213 0.22 5.45 21.75
N VAL A 214 -0.54 4.89 22.70
CA VAL A 214 -0.32 5.08 24.14
C VAL A 214 0.13 3.78 24.86
N GLY A 215 -0.21 2.61 24.29
CA GLY A 215 0.09 1.31 24.92
C GLY A 215 -0.70 1.01 26.18
N ASN A 216 -1.84 1.68 26.40
CA ASN A 216 -2.66 1.58 27.61
C ASN A 216 -4.09 1.18 27.26
N ALA A 217 -4.55 0.03 27.78
CA ALA A 217 -5.88 -0.52 27.52
C ALA A 217 -7.01 0.34 28.09
N GLU A 218 -6.82 0.95 29.27
CA GLU A 218 -7.84 1.78 29.93
C GLU A 218 -8.07 3.07 29.11
N ALA A 219 -6.97 3.70 28.65
CA ALA A 219 -7.05 4.85 27.76
C ALA A 219 -7.74 4.49 26.44
N ALA A 220 -7.43 3.32 25.87
CA ALA A 220 -8.05 2.82 24.63
C ALA A 220 -9.56 2.54 24.83
N MET A 221 -9.96 1.93 25.94
CA MET A 221 -11.36 1.71 26.29
C MET A 221 -12.11 3.03 26.48
N THR A 222 -11.47 4.02 27.12
CA THR A 222 -12.06 5.36 27.27
C THR A 222 -12.28 6.03 25.91
N ALA A 223 -11.32 5.91 24.99
CA ALA A 223 -11.45 6.44 23.63
C ALA A 223 -12.56 5.73 22.84
N ALA A 224 -12.66 4.41 22.95
CA ALA A 224 -13.73 3.62 22.35
C ALA A 224 -15.13 4.06 22.82
N ALA A 225 -15.31 4.23 24.13
CA ALA A 225 -16.57 4.68 24.72
C ALA A 225 -16.96 6.12 24.31
N LYS A 226 -15.96 6.99 24.06
CA LYS A 226 -16.21 8.35 23.54
C LYS A 226 -16.61 8.35 22.06
N ALA A 227 -16.13 7.39 21.30
CA ALA A 227 -16.43 7.28 19.86
C ALA A 227 -17.88 6.87 19.58
N ASP A 228 -18.50 6.10 20.50
CA ASP A 228 -19.93 5.79 20.49
C ASP A 228 -20.54 5.96 21.88
N PRO A 229 -20.98 7.17 22.21
CA PRO A 229 -21.59 7.45 23.52
C PRO A 229 -22.94 6.79 23.76
N SER A 230 -23.56 6.24 22.71
CA SER A 230 -24.91 5.65 22.77
C SER A 230 -24.91 4.17 23.13
N GLY A 231 -23.74 3.50 23.12
CA GLY A 231 -23.62 2.07 23.28
C GLY A 231 -22.50 1.63 24.25
N ASP A 232 -22.56 0.33 24.61
CA ASP A 232 -21.45 -0.37 25.25
C ASP A 232 -20.39 -0.68 24.16
N PRO A 233 -19.12 -0.26 24.31
CA PRO A 233 -18.07 -0.53 23.34
C PRO A 233 -17.70 -2.02 23.25
N ILE A 234 -17.98 -2.83 24.28
CA ILE A 234 -17.53 -4.23 24.36
C ILE A 234 -18.04 -5.10 23.20
N PRO A 235 -19.31 -5.07 22.81
CA PRO A 235 -19.78 -5.90 21.68
C PRO A 235 -19.11 -5.55 20.34
N ALA A 236 -18.87 -4.27 20.07
CA ALA A 236 -18.17 -3.83 18.87
C ALA A 236 -16.70 -4.29 18.88
N LEU A 237 -16.00 -4.11 20.00
CA LEU A 237 -14.62 -4.57 20.16
C LEU A 237 -14.50 -6.09 20.08
N ALA A 238 -15.43 -6.84 20.67
CA ALA A 238 -15.45 -8.29 20.58
C ALA A 238 -15.57 -8.77 19.10
N ARG A 239 -16.43 -8.12 18.33
CA ARG A 239 -16.67 -8.47 16.92
C ARG A 239 -15.54 -8.02 16.01
N GLU A 240 -15.06 -6.80 16.17
CA GLU A 240 -14.16 -6.16 15.19
C GLU A 240 -12.67 -6.28 15.58
N VAL A 241 -12.37 -6.49 16.85
CA VAL A 241 -10.99 -6.60 17.35
C VAL A 241 -10.68 -8.01 17.80
N LEU A 242 -11.40 -8.56 18.79
CA LEU A 242 -11.05 -9.85 19.37
C LEU A 242 -11.32 -11.04 18.44
N SER A 243 -12.29 -10.92 17.52
CA SER A 243 -12.56 -11.95 16.51
C SER A 243 -11.71 -11.78 15.25
N ALA A 244 -10.95 -10.69 15.15
CA ALA A 244 -10.09 -10.44 14.01
C ALA A 244 -8.79 -11.26 14.12
N GLY A 245 -8.28 -11.72 12.97
CA GLY A 245 -7.07 -12.54 12.92
C GLY A 245 -5.77 -11.82 13.25
N PHE A 246 -5.83 -10.55 13.65
CA PHE A 246 -4.66 -9.78 14.07
C PHE A 246 -4.49 -9.67 15.60
N VAL A 247 -5.35 -10.36 16.37
CA VAL A 247 -5.28 -10.38 17.82
C VAL A 247 -5.13 -11.80 18.32
N ARG A 248 -4.18 -12.00 19.23
CA ARG A 248 -3.99 -13.24 19.97
C ARG A 248 -4.21 -13.00 21.47
N LEU A 249 -5.01 -13.85 22.09
CA LEU A 249 -5.15 -13.88 23.54
C LEU A 249 -4.41 -15.08 24.10
N THR A 250 -3.38 -14.84 24.92
CA THR A 250 -2.60 -15.89 25.57
C THR A 250 -2.80 -15.85 27.09
N PRO A 251 -2.83 -17.00 27.81
CA PRO A 251 -2.82 -16.98 29.26
C PRO A 251 -1.50 -16.41 29.77
N LEU A 252 -1.54 -15.68 30.89
CA LEU A 252 -0.34 -15.10 31.53
C LEU A 252 0.57 -16.14 32.17
N ASN A 253 0.02 -17.29 32.60
CA ASN A 253 0.76 -18.44 33.07
C ASN A 253 0.45 -19.63 32.14
N PRO A 254 1.33 -20.00 31.20
CA PRO A 254 1.27 -21.33 30.62
C PRO A 254 1.67 -22.33 31.71
N ASP A 255 0.77 -23.29 32.02
CA ASP A 255 1.08 -24.45 32.88
C ASP A 255 2.32 -25.22 32.40
#